data_4062c47b9c5847c482c75385db9cc263
#
_entry.id   4062c47b9c5847c482c75385db9cc263
#
_cell.length_a   1.000
_cell.length_b   1.000
_cell.length_c   1.000
_cell.angle_alpha   90.00
_cell.angle_beta   90.00
_cell.angle_gamma   90.00
#
_symmetry.space_group_name_H-M   'P 1'
#
loop_
_entity.id
_entity.type
_entity.pdbx_description
1 polymer ?
#
loop_
_entity_poly.entity_id
_entity_poly.type
_entity_poly.pdbx_seq_one_letter_code
_entity_poly.pdbx_strand_id
1 'polypeptide(L)' 'MKTTVFYVAVAHKGSIFNPTVVEKFDNKTDVDSYAALMCRSKQRRYIVLEQVTEWDGTPQENA' A
#
# COMPACT_ATOMS: atom_id res chain seq x y z
N MET A 1 19.72 -7.90 -2.15
CA MET A 1 18.41 -8.47 -1.90
C MET A 1 17.34 -7.40 -1.93
N LYS A 2 16.28 -7.66 -2.65
CA LYS A 2 15.20 -6.69 -2.77
C LYS A 2 14.26 -6.77 -1.60
N THR A 3 13.91 -5.63 -1.05
CA THR A 3 12.92 -5.56 0.00
C THR A 3 11.57 -5.19 -0.62
N THR A 4 10.57 -6.00 -0.33
CA THR A 4 9.23 -5.69 -0.78
C THR A 4 8.63 -4.61 0.09
N VAL A 5 8.01 -3.63 -0.53
CA VAL A 5 7.38 -2.53 0.19
C VAL A 5 5.87 -2.73 0.15
N PHE A 6 5.24 -2.58 1.30
CA PHE A 6 3.80 -2.70 1.42
C PHE A 6 3.22 -1.37 1.85
N TYR A 7 2.03 -1.07 1.37
CA TYR A 7 1.36 0.16 1.70
C TYR A 7 -0.01 -0.14 2.29
N VAL A 8 -0.40 0.65 3.27
CA VAL A 8 -1.75 0.60 3.79
C VAL A 8 -2.48 1.82 3.27
N ALA A 9 -3.64 1.61 2.69
CA ALA A 9 -4.41 2.70 2.12
C ALA A 9 -5.85 2.64 2.61
N VAL A 10 -6.43 3.82 2.79
CA VAL A 10 -7.84 3.95 3.14
C VAL A 10 -8.63 3.98 1.83
N ALA A 11 -9.59 3.08 1.71
CA ALA A 11 -10.47 3.06 0.56
C ALA A 11 -11.64 3.99 0.82
N HIS A 12 -11.76 5.01 0.01
CA HIS A 12 -12.83 5.98 0.18
C HIS A 12 -14.16 5.36 -0.24
N LYS A 13 -15.22 5.75 0.43
CA LYS A 13 -16.53 5.22 0.17
C LYS A 13 -16.94 5.51 -1.27
N GLY A 14 -17.35 4.47 -1.95
CA GLY A 14 -17.81 4.61 -3.32
C GLY A 14 -16.72 4.71 -4.36
N SER A 15 -15.46 4.62 -3.95
CA SER A 15 -14.35 4.71 -4.90
C SER A 15 -13.31 3.66 -4.57
N ILE A 16 -13.06 2.75 -5.49
CA ILE A 16 -12.00 1.76 -5.35
C ILE A 16 -10.75 2.17 -6.10
N PHE A 17 -10.80 3.31 -6.81
CA PHE A 17 -9.71 3.72 -7.68
C PHE A 17 -8.84 4.83 -7.11
N ASN A 18 -9.26 5.42 -5.99
CA ASN A 18 -8.52 6.53 -5.41
C ASN A 18 -8.27 6.33 -3.92
N PRO A 19 -7.59 5.26 -3.54
CA PRO A 19 -7.25 5.06 -2.14
C PRO A 19 -6.17 6.05 -1.72
N THR A 20 -6.19 6.43 -0.45
CA THR A 20 -5.18 7.31 0.11
C THR A 20 -4.20 6.47 0.93
N VAL A 21 -2.94 6.46 0.55
CA VAL A 21 -1.92 5.75 1.29
C VAL A 21 -1.63 6.49 2.59
N VAL A 22 -1.68 5.75 3.70
CA VAL A 22 -1.48 6.35 5.02
C VAL A 22 -0.24 5.82 5.72
N GLU A 23 0.29 4.67 5.31
CA GLU A 23 1.47 4.12 5.97
C GLU A 23 2.20 3.16 5.03
N LYS A 24 3.46 2.93 5.33
CA LYS A 24 4.33 2.09 4.52
C LYS A 24 5.10 1.12 5.42
N PHE A 25 5.24 -0.12 4.99
CA PHE A 25 5.93 -1.15 5.74
C PHE A 25 6.81 -2.00 4.82
N ASP A 26 7.80 -2.65 5.41
CA ASP A 26 8.62 -3.58 4.66
C ASP A 26 8.40 -5.03 5.09
N ASN A 27 7.34 -5.28 5.86
CA ASN A 27 7.06 -6.59 6.43
C ASN A 27 5.57 -6.89 6.32
N LYS A 28 5.25 -8.05 5.74
CA LYS A 28 3.84 -8.43 5.51
C LYS A 28 3.06 -8.58 6.81
N THR A 29 3.69 -9.14 7.82
CA THR A 29 3.03 -9.34 9.10
C THR A 29 2.69 -8.00 9.75
N ASP A 30 3.62 -7.06 9.70
CA ASP A 30 3.41 -5.74 10.31
C ASP A 30 2.34 -4.97 9.58
N VAL A 31 2.33 -5.01 8.23
CA VAL A 31 1.35 -4.25 7.48
C VAL A 31 -0.04 -4.80 7.69
N ASP A 32 -0.18 -6.13 7.77
CA ASP A 32 -1.49 -6.73 8.01
C ASP A 32 -1.99 -6.40 9.41
N SER A 33 -1.10 -6.43 10.39
CA SER A 33 -1.47 -6.10 11.77
C SER A 33 -1.94 -4.65 11.89
N TYR A 34 -1.22 -3.75 11.25
CA TYR A 34 -1.58 -2.34 11.25
C TYR A 34 -2.93 -2.13 10.58
N ALA A 35 -3.11 -2.72 9.41
CA ALA A 35 -4.36 -2.57 8.67
C ALA A 35 -5.56 -3.10 9.46
N ALA A 36 -5.39 -4.25 10.10
CA ALA A 36 -6.46 -4.84 10.91
C ALA A 36 -6.80 -3.94 12.09
N LEU A 37 -5.79 -3.41 12.76
CA LEU A 37 -5.99 -2.53 13.91
C LEU A 37 -6.71 -1.25 13.48
N MET A 38 -6.26 -0.63 12.41
CA MET A 38 -6.86 0.62 11.95
C MET A 38 -8.28 0.40 11.44
N CYS A 39 -8.52 -0.72 10.77
CA CYS A 39 -9.85 -1.05 10.29
C CYS A 39 -10.84 -1.10 11.44
N ARG A 40 -10.46 -1.75 12.55
CA ARG A 40 -11.33 -1.85 13.71
C ARG A 40 -11.46 -0.52 14.44
N SER A 41 -10.35 0.20 14.59
CA SER A 41 -10.36 1.44 15.36
C SER A 41 -11.10 2.57 14.66
N LYS A 42 -10.91 2.70 13.37
CA LYS A 42 -11.50 3.79 12.61
C LYS A 42 -12.79 3.41 11.91
N GLN A 43 -13.11 2.13 11.88
CA GLN A 43 -14.30 1.61 11.22
C GLN A 43 -14.36 2.05 9.77
N ARG A 44 -13.21 1.98 9.10
CA ARG A 44 -13.07 2.32 7.70
C ARG A 44 -12.47 1.14 6.96
N ARG A 45 -12.63 1.15 5.65
CA ARG A 45 -12.09 0.10 4.83
C ARG A 45 -10.63 0.40 4.54
N TYR A 46 -9.75 -0.51 4.96
CA TYR A 46 -8.33 -0.40 4.68
C TYR A 46 -7.91 -1.50 3.74
N ILE A 47 -6.99 -1.19 2.84
CA ILE A 47 -6.46 -2.17 1.90
C ILE A 47 -4.95 -2.19 2.04
N VAL A 48 -4.38 -3.36 1.75
CA VAL A 48 -2.93 -3.56 1.77
C VAL A 48 -2.49 -3.70 0.32
N LEU A 49 -1.52 -2.88 -0.07
CA LEU A 49 -0.97 -2.90 -1.42
C LEU A 49 0.47 -3.34 -1.37
N GLU A 50 0.85 -4.15 -2.33
CA GLU A 50 2.23 -4.60 -2.44
C GLU A 50 2.86 -3.96 -3.68
N GLN A 51 4.03 -3.36 -3.49
CA GLN A 51 4.74 -2.76 -4.61
C GLN A 51 5.31 -3.87 -5.48
N VAL A 52 4.83 -3.95 -6.70
CA VAL A 52 5.23 -5.01 -7.62
C VAL A 52 6.36 -4.54 -8.53
N THR A 53 6.24 -3.31 -9.02
CA THR A 53 7.20 -2.76 -9.98
C THR A 53 7.39 -1.28 -9.67
N GLU A 54 8.59 -0.81 -9.91
CA GLU A 54 8.91 0.59 -9.73
C GLU A 54 9.47 1.17 -11.02
N TRP A 55 8.95 2.31 -11.42
CA TRP A 55 9.45 3.06 -12.57
C TRP A 55 9.92 4.41 -12.03
N ASP A 56 11.21 4.69 -12.14
CA ASP A 56 11.79 5.86 -11.48
C ASP A 56 11.78 7.12 -12.33
N GLY A 57 11.18 7.05 -13.49
CA GLY A 57 11.11 8.22 -14.37
C GLY A 57 12.33 8.39 -15.28
N THR A 58 13.30 7.50 -15.16
CA THR A 58 14.46 7.55 -16.03
C THR A 58 14.10 6.98 -17.40
N PRO A 59 14.46 7.67 -18.50
CA PRO A 59 14.16 7.14 -19.83
C PRO A 59 14.84 5.79 -20.03
N GLN A 60 14.09 4.86 -20.63
CA GLN A 60 14.63 3.55 -20.95
C GLN A 60 15.56 3.68 -22.15
N GLU A 61 16.70 3.05 -22.02
CA GLU A 61 17.52 3.02 -23.15
C GLU A 61 17.11 1.95 -24.02
N ASN A 62 16.74 1.64 -24.64
CA ASN A 62 16.41 0.66 -25.19
C ASN A 62 16.24 0.25 -25.84
N ALA A 63 16.17 0.16 -25.68
CA ALA A 63 16.27 -0.34 -26.33
C ALA A 63 15.93 -1.28 -27.11
#